data_eca510a6c1ef7f656aad798eaf696df0
#
_entry.id   eca510a6c1ef7f656aad798eaf696df0
#
_cell.length_a   1.000
_cell.length_b   1.000
_cell.length_c   1.000
_cell.angle_alpha   90.00
_cell.angle_beta   90.00
_cell.angle_gamma   90.00
#
_symmetry.space_group_name_H-M   'P 1'
#
loop_
_entity.id
_entity.type
_entity.pdbx_description
1 polymer ?
#
loop_
_entity_poly.entity_id
_entity_poly.type
_entity_poly.pdbx_seq_one_letter_code
_entity_poly.pdbx_strand_id
1 'polypeptide(L)'
;ILARRQRQMCIRDRSMCVLGMAEEFKEFGIAVNALWPRTAIATAAVQNHLGGDEIMKLSRNVDIMADSAYEILTKDSKEFTGNFCIDDIVLYESGVKDFSKYASVPFGELMPDFFVPEDTPLPDEIKNS
;
A
#
# COMPACT_ATOMS: atom_id res chain seq x y z
N ILE A 1 -0.94 -3.05 23.22
CA ILE A 1 -0.78 -4.47 22.76
C ILE A 1 -2.10 -5.01 22.20
N LEU A 2 -3.22 -4.86 22.91
CA LEU A 2 -4.54 -5.34 22.45
C LEU A 2 -4.99 -4.64 21.14
N ALA A 3 -4.87 -3.33 21.05
CA ALA A 3 -5.24 -2.57 19.85
C ALA A 3 -4.37 -2.94 18.62
N ARG A 4 -3.09 -3.28 18.84
CA ARG A 4 -2.19 -3.75 17.78
C ARG A 4 -2.60 -5.14 17.30
N ARG A 5 -2.89 -6.06 18.22
CA ARG A 5 -3.36 -7.42 17.89
C ARG A 5 -4.69 -7.40 17.15
N GLN A 6 -5.62 -6.54 17.58
CA GLN A 6 -6.93 -6.41 16.92
C GLN A 6 -6.79 -5.85 15.49
N ARG A 7 -5.94 -4.83 15.27
CA ARG A 7 -5.66 -4.32 13.91
C ARG A 7 -5.00 -5.38 13.02
N GLN A 8 -4.03 -6.11 13.56
CA GLN A 8 -3.36 -7.19 12.83
C GLN A 8 -4.34 -8.32 12.43
N MET A 9 -5.29 -8.64 13.31
CA MET A 9 -6.35 -9.60 13.02
C MET A 9 -7.27 -9.11 11.89
N CYS A 10 -7.69 -7.83 11.93
CA CYS A 10 -8.53 -7.26 10.86
C CYS A 10 -7.82 -7.22 9.51
N ILE A 11 -6.52 -6.93 9.46
CA ILE A 11 -5.73 -6.95 8.23
C ILE A 11 -5.63 -8.36 7.68
N ARG A 12 -5.34 -9.34 8.51
CA ARG A 12 -5.31 -10.76 8.13
C ARG A 12 -6.66 -11.22 7.57
N ASP A 13 -7.75 -10.88 8.25
CA ASP A 13 -9.09 -11.29 7.83
C ASP A 13 -9.45 -10.69 6.46
N ARG A 14 -9.13 -9.42 6.22
CA ARG A 14 -9.31 -8.79 4.91
C ARG A 14 -8.45 -9.44 3.83
N SER A 15 -7.22 -9.80 4.15
CA SER A 15 -6.33 -10.51 3.22
C SER A 15 -6.88 -11.88 2.85
N MET A 16 -7.44 -12.62 3.81
CA MET A 16 -8.11 -13.90 3.55
C MET A 16 -9.36 -13.72 2.68
N CYS A 17 -10.13 -12.65 2.87
CA CYS A 17 -11.25 -12.32 2.00
C CYS A 17 -10.80 -12.06 0.55
N VAL A 18 -9.68 -11.38 0.33
CA VAL A 18 -9.14 -11.16 -1.02
C VAL A 18 -8.85 -12.49 -1.72
N LEU A 19 -8.20 -13.43 -1.03
CA LEU A 19 -7.88 -14.75 -1.60
C LEU A 19 -9.17 -15.52 -1.94
N GLY A 20 -10.13 -15.56 -1.03
CA GLY A 20 -11.40 -16.27 -1.23
C GLY A 20 -12.20 -15.67 -2.38
N MET A 21 -12.41 -14.35 -2.38
CA MET A 21 -13.17 -13.67 -3.43
C MET A 21 -12.46 -13.68 -4.78
N ALA A 22 -11.13 -13.62 -4.82
CA ALA A 22 -10.40 -13.68 -6.08
C ALA A 22 -10.65 -15.01 -6.81
N GLU A 23 -10.66 -16.13 -6.08
CA GLU A 23 -10.94 -17.42 -6.68
C GLU A 23 -12.43 -17.58 -7.04
N GLU A 24 -13.34 -17.16 -6.16
CA GLU A 24 -14.79 -17.25 -6.38
C GLU A 24 -15.24 -16.42 -7.60
N PHE A 25 -14.68 -15.23 -7.78
CA PHE A 25 -15.11 -14.31 -8.84
C PHE A 25 -14.33 -14.42 -10.14
N LYS A 26 -13.31 -15.27 -10.18
CA LYS A 26 -12.47 -15.48 -11.35
C LYS A 26 -13.27 -15.93 -12.58
N GLU A 27 -14.24 -16.81 -12.39
CA GLU A 27 -15.12 -17.29 -13.48
C GLU A 27 -15.99 -16.19 -14.09
N PHE A 28 -16.28 -15.12 -13.32
CA PHE A 28 -17.04 -13.95 -13.78
C PHE A 28 -16.14 -12.86 -14.39
N GLY A 29 -14.82 -13.05 -14.41
CA GLY A 29 -13.86 -12.07 -14.90
C GLY A 29 -13.72 -10.84 -13.99
N ILE A 30 -14.05 -10.99 -12.70
CA ILE A 30 -13.91 -9.94 -11.69
C ILE A 30 -12.61 -10.13 -10.93
N ALA A 31 -11.74 -9.11 -10.98
CA ALA A 31 -10.50 -9.09 -10.22
C ALA A 31 -10.71 -8.62 -8.78
N VAL A 32 -10.05 -9.27 -7.84
CA VAL A 32 -10.00 -8.85 -6.44
C VAL A 32 -8.54 -8.83 -6.01
N ASN A 33 -8.03 -7.64 -5.65
CA ASN A 33 -6.65 -7.45 -5.22
C ASN A 33 -6.61 -6.65 -3.93
N ALA A 34 -5.53 -6.77 -3.16
CA ALA A 34 -5.23 -5.93 -2.03
C ALA A 34 -4.17 -4.89 -2.41
N LEU A 35 -4.32 -3.67 -1.94
CA LEU A 35 -3.32 -2.60 -2.05
C LEU A 35 -2.87 -2.18 -0.66
N TRP A 36 -1.58 -2.28 -0.41
CA TRP A 36 -0.95 -1.94 0.86
C TRP A 36 0.02 -0.78 0.69
N PRO A 37 0.04 0.19 1.61
CA PRO A 37 1.06 1.21 1.64
C PRO A 37 2.38 0.64 2.21
N ARG A 38 3.53 1.03 1.64
CA ARG A 38 4.84 0.71 2.22
C ARG A 38 5.14 1.55 3.45
N THR A 39 4.72 2.79 3.44
CA THR A 39 4.96 3.77 4.52
C THR A 39 3.65 4.30 5.06
N ALA A 40 3.70 4.97 6.19
CA ALA A 40 2.54 5.68 6.70
C ALA A 40 1.98 6.65 5.64
N ILE A 41 0.66 6.76 5.57
CA ILE A 41 -0.05 7.67 4.66
C ILE A 41 -0.68 8.79 5.47
N ALA A 42 -0.46 10.03 5.03
CA ALA A 42 -0.95 11.24 5.69
C ALA A 42 -2.49 11.32 5.64
N THR A 43 -3.13 10.71 6.60
CA THR A 43 -4.59 10.64 6.76
C THR A 43 -5.03 11.21 8.09
N ALA A 44 -6.31 11.56 8.21
CA ALA A 44 -6.90 12.00 9.49
C ALA A 44 -6.71 10.95 10.60
N ALA A 45 -6.66 9.66 10.27
CA ALA A 45 -6.41 8.61 11.24
C ALA A 45 -4.98 8.68 11.80
N VAL A 46 -3.99 8.94 10.96
CA VAL A 46 -2.59 9.15 11.38
C VAL A 46 -2.48 10.40 12.24
N GLN A 47 -3.08 11.50 11.81
CA GLN A 47 -3.06 12.76 12.54
C GLN A 47 -3.70 12.64 13.93
N ASN A 48 -4.86 12.00 14.04
CA ASN A 48 -5.65 12.00 15.27
C ASN A 48 -5.33 10.84 16.22
N HIS A 49 -4.75 9.73 15.73
CA HIS A 49 -4.63 8.50 16.50
C HIS A 49 -3.24 7.85 16.52
N LEU A 50 -2.31 8.25 15.64
CA LEU A 50 -1.03 7.55 15.50
C LEU A 50 0.21 8.40 15.74
N GLY A 51 0.10 9.68 16.08
CA GLY A 51 1.26 10.48 16.44
C GLY A 51 1.24 11.92 15.95
N GLY A 52 0.09 12.38 15.44
CA GLY A 52 -0.15 13.79 15.15
C GLY A 52 0.70 14.34 13.99
N ASP A 53 1.00 15.63 14.07
CA ASP A 53 1.66 16.38 13.00
C ASP A 53 3.09 15.89 12.70
N GLU A 54 3.77 15.27 13.67
CA GLU A 54 5.12 14.75 13.45
C GLU A 54 5.10 13.55 12.51
N ILE A 55 4.22 12.58 12.74
CA ILE A 55 4.10 11.41 11.84
C ILE A 55 3.52 11.81 10.50
N MET A 56 2.65 12.82 10.45
CA MET A 56 2.14 13.37 9.19
C MET A 56 3.28 13.85 8.27
N LYS A 57 4.31 14.48 8.83
CA LYS A 57 5.49 14.95 8.06
C LYS A 57 6.35 13.80 7.54
N LEU A 58 6.37 12.68 8.26
CA LEU A 58 7.12 11.46 7.90
C LEU A 58 6.26 10.47 7.10
N SER A 59 5.12 10.92 6.58
CA SER A 59 4.18 10.10 5.82
C SER A 59 4.16 10.53 4.36
N ARG A 60 3.87 9.58 3.48
CA ARG A 60 3.53 9.90 2.09
C ARG A 60 2.12 10.48 1.99
N ASN A 61 1.88 11.31 0.97
CA ASN A 61 0.54 11.83 0.72
C ASN A 61 -0.39 10.73 0.16
N VAL A 62 -1.69 10.99 0.20
CA VAL A 62 -2.72 10.02 -0.23
C VAL A 62 -2.71 9.74 -1.72
N ASP A 63 -2.09 10.60 -2.53
CA ASP A 63 -2.07 10.47 -3.99
C ASP A 63 -1.33 9.21 -4.44
N ILE A 64 -0.34 8.74 -3.68
CA ILE A 64 0.35 7.49 -4.00
C ILE A 64 -0.61 6.31 -4.01
N MET A 65 -1.57 6.26 -3.08
CA MET A 65 -2.58 5.22 -3.02
C MET A 65 -3.58 5.34 -4.17
N ALA A 66 -3.95 6.57 -4.54
CA ALA A 66 -4.86 6.82 -5.67
C ALA A 66 -4.22 6.43 -7.00
N ASP A 67 -2.98 6.86 -7.25
CA ASP A 67 -2.23 6.53 -8.46
C ASP A 67 -2.01 5.01 -8.56
N SER A 68 -1.62 4.35 -7.47
CA SER A 68 -1.43 2.89 -7.44
C SER A 68 -2.73 2.13 -7.67
N ALA A 69 -3.83 2.59 -7.08
CA ALA A 69 -5.14 1.99 -7.29
C ALA A 69 -5.58 2.12 -8.76
N TYR A 70 -5.32 3.28 -9.38
CA TYR A 70 -5.61 3.49 -10.79
C TYR A 70 -4.84 2.49 -11.68
N GLU A 71 -3.54 2.30 -11.44
CA GLU A 71 -2.72 1.33 -12.16
C GLU A 71 -3.25 -0.11 -12.02
N ILE A 72 -3.68 -0.50 -10.83
CA ILE A 72 -4.27 -1.82 -10.58
C ILE A 72 -5.60 -1.98 -11.33
N LEU A 73 -6.48 -0.97 -11.27
CA LEU A 73 -7.82 -1.01 -11.86
C LEU A 73 -7.81 -0.99 -13.40
N THR A 74 -6.72 -0.53 -14.01
CA THR A 74 -6.55 -0.50 -15.47
C THR A 74 -5.95 -1.80 -16.04
N LYS A 75 -5.50 -2.74 -15.18
CA LYS A 75 -5.00 -4.05 -15.61
C LYS A 75 -6.14 -4.97 -16.04
N ASP A 76 -5.82 -5.97 -16.86
CA ASP A 76 -6.80 -6.98 -17.26
C ASP A 76 -7.30 -7.77 -16.04
N SER A 77 -8.61 -7.69 -15.77
CA SER A 77 -9.24 -8.32 -14.62
C SER A 77 -9.17 -9.85 -14.60
N LYS A 78 -8.99 -10.47 -15.78
CA LYS A 78 -8.87 -11.93 -15.89
C LYS A 78 -7.48 -12.43 -15.55
N GLU A 79 -6.47 -11.58 -15.74
CA GLU A 79 -5.06 -11.92 -15.53
C GLU A 79 -4.54 -11.41 -14.18
N PHE A 80 -5.03 -10.25 -13.73
CA PHE A 80 -4.52 -9.58 -12.54
C PHE A 80 -5.54 -9.65 -11.39
N THR A 81 -5.57 -10.80 -10.69
CA THR A 81 -6.45 -11.03 -9.53
C THR A 81 -5.73 -11.83 -8.45
N GLY A 82 -6.15 -11.70 -7.19
CA GLY A 82 -5.58 -12.41 -6.04
C GLY A 82 -4.22 -11.87 -5.57
N ASN A 83 -3.83 -10.67 -5.99
CA ASN A 83 -2.53 -10.09 -5.67
C ASN A 83 -2.57 -9.24 -4.41
N PHE A 84 -1.44 -9.23 -3.71
CA PHE A 84 -1.14 -8.32 -2.60
C PHE A 84 -0.11 -7.31 -3.11
N CYS A 85 -0.60 -6.14 -3.48
CA CYS A 85 0.18 -5.10 -4.12
C CYS A 85 0.71 -4.10 -3.09
N ILE A 86 1.95 -3.66 -3.26
CA ILE A 86 2.53 -2.54 -2.51
C ILE A 86 2.49 -1.31 -3.41
N ASP A 87 2.05 -0.19 -2.88
CA ASP A 87 1.80 1.06 -3.61
C ASP A 87 2.96 1.48 -4.51
N ASP A 88 4.15 1.61 -3.96
CA ASP A 88 5.33 2.07 -4.69
C ASP A 88 5.87 1.04 -5.69
N ILE A 89 5.71 -0.26 -5.42
CA ILE A 89 6.10 -1.30 -6.39
C ILE A 89 5.20 -1.26 -7.61
N VAL A 90 3.89 -1.13 -7.41
CA VAL A 90 2.93 -1.02 -8.52
C VAL A 90 3.28 0.15 -9.43
N LEU A 91 3.56 1.31 -8.85
CA LEU A 91 3.94 2.50 -9.60
C LEU A 91 5.31 2.35 -10.29
N TYR A 92 6.28 1.74 -9.60
CA TYR A 92 7.58 1.45 -10.19
C TYR A 92 7.47 0.54 -11.41
N GLU A 93 6.68 -0.51 -11.32
CA GLU A 93 6.41 -1.43 -12.44
C GLU A 93 5.66 -0.76 -13.60
N SER A 94 4.80 0.22 -13.32
CA SER A 94 4.13 1.02 -14.34
C SER A 94 5.02 2.11 -14.97
N GLY A 95 6.26 2.25 -14.50
CA GLY A 95 7.27 3.13 -15.07
C GLY A 95 7.54 4.43 -14.31
N VAL A 96 6.93 4.63 -13.15
CA VAL A 96 7.24 5.78 -12.27
C VAL A 96 8.64 5.59 -11.70
N LYS A 97 9.49 6.62 -11.85
CA LYS A 97 10.88 6.60 -11.37
C LYS A 97 11.14 7.64 -10.29
N ASP A 98 10.31 8.66 -10.19
CA ASP A 98 10.40 9.72 -9.21
C ASP A 98 9.23 9.66 -8.24
N PHE A 99 9.52 9.36 -6.98
CA PHE A 99 8.56 9.27 -5.89
C PHE A 99 8.57 10.51 -4.98
N SER A 100 9.44 11.48 -5.24
CA SER A 100 9.56 12.70 -4.43
C SER A 100 8.26 13.52 -4.35
N LYS A 101 7.41 13.44 -5.38
CA LYS A 101 6.09 14.10 -5.38
C LYS A 101 5.13 13.58 -4.30
N TYR A 102 5.40 12.39 -3.74
CA TYR A 102 4.52 11.77 -2.75
C TYR A 102 4.94 12.02 -1.30
N ALA A 103 6.09 12.63 -1.05
CA ALA A 103 6.60 12.86 0.29
C ALA A 103 7.27 14.23 0.41
N SER A 104 7.28 14.78 1.61
CA SER A 104 7.97 16.05 1.92
C SER A 104 9.38 15.82 2.47
N VAL A 105 9.75 14.57 2.74
CA VAL A 105 11.05 14.13 3.28
C VAL A 105 11.60 12.97 2.46
N PRO A 106 12.92 12.75 2.46
CA PRO A 106 13.52 11.61 1.77
C PRO A 106 12.99 10.28 2.25
N PHE A 107 13.01 9.25 1.40
CA PHE A 107 12.51 7.91 1.71
C PHE A 107 13.05 7.35 3.04
N GLY A 108 14.33 7.56 3.34
CA GLY A 108 14.98 7.08 4.56
C GLY A 108 14.46 7.68 5.87
N GLU A 109 13.73 8.79 5.79
CA GLU A 109 13.08 9.45 6.93
C GLU A 109 11.61 9.10 7.07
N LEU A 110 11.02 8.46 6.04
CA LEU A 110 9.62 8.07 6.06
C LEU A 110 9.36 6.98 7.11
N MET A 111 8.22 7.08 7.78
CA MET A 111 7.79 6.07 8.73
C MET A 111 7.30 4.82 7.98
N PRO A 112 7.96 3.66 8.15
CA PRO A 112 7.51 2.43 7.50
C PRO A 112 6.16 1.97 8.06
N ASP A 113 5.37 1.31 7.21
CA ASP A 113 4.17 0.61 7.67
C ASP A 113 4.57 -0.61 8.51
N PHE A 114 3.78 -0.89 9.56
CA PHE A 114 4.09 -1.95 10.53
C PHE A 114 3.84 -3.37 10.03
N PHE A 115 3.21 -3.53 8.88
CA PHE A 115 2.72 -4.82 8.39
C PHE A 115 3.33 -5.26 7.07
N VAL A 116 4.09 -4.39 6.41
CA VAL A 116 4.84 -4.76 5.21
C VAL A 116 6.07 -5.59 5.64
N PRO A 117 6.28 -6.78 5.07
CA PRO A 117 7.44 -7.60 5.39
C PRO A 117 8.76 -6.88 5.08
N GLU A 118 9.77 -7.06 5.95
CA GLU A 118 11.09 -6.41 5.80
C GLU A 118 11.84 -6.86 4.53
N ASP A 119 11.55 -8.07 4.06
CA ASP A 119 12.12 -8.65 2.83
C ASP A 119 11.40 -8.22 1.55
N THR A 120 10.41 -7.32 1.65
CA THR A 120 9.70 -6.77 0.48
C THR A 120 10.70 -6.05 -0.45
N PRO A 121 10.72 -6.37 -1.74
CA PRO A 121 11.63 -5.74 -2.70
C PRO A 121 11.60 -4.21 -2.62
N LEU A 122 12.79 -3.60 -2.64
CA LEU A 122 12.94 -2.15 -2.59
C LEU A 122 13.91 -1.71 -3.71
N PRO A 123 13.40 -1.36 -4.90
CA PRO A 123 14.19 -0.79 -5.98
C PRO A 123 14.95 0.48 -5.57
N ASP A 124 16.14 0.68 -6.13
CA ASP A 124 16.99 1.82 -5.80
C ASP A 124 16.32 3.18 -6.12
N GLU A 125 15.48 3.23 -7.14
CA GLU A 125 14.72 4.44 -7.51
C GLU A 125 13.75 4.86 -6.40
N ILE A 126 13.12 3.90 -5.72
CA ILE A 126 12.24 4.18 -4.59
C ILE A 126 13.06 4.63 -3.37
N LYS A 127 14.20 3.94 -3.13
CA LYS A 127 15.06 4.21 -2.00
C LYS A 127 15.74 5.58 -2.05
N ASN A 128 16.02 6.06 -3.26
CA ASN A 128 16.73 7.32 -3.49
C ASN A 128 15.79 8.53 -3.73
N SER A 129 14.50 8.33 -3.57
CA SER A 129 13.47 9.37 -3.75
C SER A 129 13.24 10.21 -2.49
#